data_be98769fe8bf38315013df2891a23bd0
#
_entry.id   be98769fe8bf38315013df2891a23bd0
#
_cell.length_a   1.000
_cell.length_b   1.000
_cell.length_c   1.000
_cell.angle_alpha   90.00
_cell.angle_beta   90.00
_cell.angle_gamma   90.00
#
_symmetry.space_group_name_H-M   'P 1'
#
loop_
_entity.id
_entity.type
_entity.pdbx_description
1 polymer ?
#
loop_
_entity_poly.entity_id
_entity_poly.type
_entity_poly.pdbx_seq_one_letter_code
_entity_poly.pdbx_strand_id
1 'polypeptide(L)'
;MLTEQQLSQLDWEKTDGLLPAVVQHAVSGEMLMLGYMNKEALAKTLESGKVTFFSRTKGRLWTKGETSGHFLNVVKIASDCDNDTLLVLVNPIGPTCHKGTSSCFGDISHQWLFLYQLETLLAERKSADPASSYTAKLYASGTKRIAQKVGEEGVETALAATVNDREELTNEASDLMYHLLVLLQDQNLDLTTVIENLRARHQ
;
A
#
# COMPACT_ATOMS: atom_id res chain seq x y z
N MET A 1 -15.78 4.73 -6.21
CA MET A 1 -16.55 3.65 -6.87
C MET A 1 -16.93 4.12 -8.26
N LEU A 2 -17.15 3.23 -9.22
CA LEU A 2 -17.67 3.57 -10.55
C LEU A 2 -19.06 4.19 -10.44
N THR A 3 -19.32 5.22 -11.22
CA THR A 3 -20.66 5.80 -11.36
C THR A 3 -21.54 4.90 -12.25
N GLU A 4 -22.87 5.06 -12.20
CA GLU A 4 -23.79 4.33 -13.09
C GLU A 4 -23.46 4.55 -14.57
N GLN A 5 -23.07 5.76 -14.94
CA GLN A 5 -22.62 6.08 -16.28
C GLN A 5 -21.38 5.30 -16.68
N GLN A 6 -20.35 5.22 -15.83
CA GLN A 6 -19.15 4.45 -16.09
C GLN A 6 -19.43 2.95 -16.19
N LEU A 7 -20.34 2.43 -15.34
CA LEU A 7 -20.76 1.02 -15.42
C LEU A 7 -21.43 0.68 -16.75
N SER A 8 -22.25 1.61 -17.28
CA SER A 8 -22.93 1.42 -18.57
C SER A 8 -22.00 1.49 -19.79
N GLN A 9 -20.83 2.11 -19.63
CA GLN A 9 -19.82 2.27 -20.68
C GLN A 9 -18.80 1.12 -20.77
N LEU A 10 -18.82 0.17 -19.82
CA LEU A 10 -17.90 -0.95 -19.84
C LEU A 10 -18.11 -1.84 -21.07
N ASP A 11 -17.04 -2.05 -21.83
CA ASP A 11 -17.04 -2.83 -23.07
C ASP A 11 -16.87 -4.34 -22.80
N TRP A 12 -17.97 -4.96 -22.43
CA TRP A 12 -18.02 -6.39 -22.17
C TRP A 12 -17.88 -7.24 -23.45
N GLU A 13 -18.25 -6.68 -24.60
CA GLU A 13 -18.23 -7.42 -25.87
C GLU A 13 -16.80 -7.63 -26.37
N LYS A 14 -15.97 -6.59 -26.26
CA LYS A 14 -14.54 -6.63 -26.65
C LYS A 14 -13.75 -7.72 -25.93
N THR A 15 -14.20 -8.13 -24.75
CA THR A 15 -13.52 -9.10 -23.86
C THR A 15 -14.31 -10.39 -23.64
N ASP A 16 -15.23 -10.73 -24.54
CA ASP A 16 -16.08 -11.94 -24.44
C ASP A 16 -16.79 -12.05 -23.08
N GLY A 17 -17.21 -10.91 -22.50
CA GLY A 17 -17.93 -10.85 -21.23
C GLY A 17 -17.06 -10.95 -19.98
N LEU A 18 -15.73 -10.98 -20.10
CA LEU A 18 -14.78 -11.12 -18.99
C LEU A 18 -13.74 -9.98 -18.98
N LEU A 19 -14.00 -8.90 -18.27
CA LEU A 19 -13.03 -7.83 -18.09
C LEU A 19 -11.85 -8.29 -17.23
N PRO A 20 -10.60 -8.09 -17.66
CA PRO A 20 -9.46 -8.21 -16.79
C PRO A 20 -9.56 -7.17 -15.65
N ALA A 21 -9.27 -7.59 -14.43
CA ALA A 21 -9.26 -6.75 -13.25
C ALA A 21 -7.88 -6.80 -12.61
N VAL A 22 -7.14 -5.71 -12.79
CA VAL A 22 -5.84 -5.46 -12.18
C VAL A 22 -6.08 -5.01 -10.76
N VAL A 23 -5.52 -5.74 -9.79
CA VAL A 23 -5.68 -5.43 -8.36
C VAL A 23 -4.40 -4.86 -7.80
N GLN A 24 -4.49 -3.66 -7.23
CA GLN A 24 -3.38 -2.90 -6.71
C GLN A 24 -3.63 -2.51 -5.25
N HIS A 25 -2.61 -2.54 -4.42
CA HIS A 25 -2.68 -2.04 -3.05
C HIS A 25 -2.89 -0.52 -3.04
N ALA A 26 -3.91 -0.05 -2.32
CA ALA A 26 -4.35 1.35 -2.40
C ALA A 26 -3.32 2.36 -1.86
N VAL A 27 -2.48 1.95 -0.91
CA VAL A 27 -1.48 2.81 -0.27
C VAL A 27 -0.10 2.63 -0.90
N SER A 28 0.41 1.40 -0.95
CA SER A 28 1.77 1.13 -1.42
C SER A 28 1.94 1.18 -2.92
N GLY A 29 0.85 1.08 -3.70
CA GLY A 29 0.90 0.94 -5.14
C GLY A 29 1.38 -0.44 -5.63
N GLU A 30 1.59 -1.41 -4.73
CA GLU A 30 2.01 -2.75 -5.10
C GLU A 30 0.95 -3.44 -5.98
N MET A 31 1.40 -4.01 -7.09
CA MET A 31 0.56 -4.84 -7.93
C MET A 31 0.35 -6.20 -7.26
N LEU A 32 -0.88 -6.51 -6.86
CA LEU A 32 -1.18 -7.69 -6.03
C LEU A 32 -1.51 -8.93 -6.86
N MET A 33 -2.41 -8.79 -7.81
CA MET A 33 -2.84 -9.87 -8.68
C MET A 33 -3.63 -9.35 -9.88
N LEU A 34 -3.90 -10.24 -10.85
CA LEU A 34 -4.87 -10.04 -11.91
C LEU A 34 -5.90 -11.17 -11.83
N GLY A 35 -7.16 -10.82 -12.00
CA GLY A 35 -8.28 -11.75 -12.15
C GLY A 35 -9.21 -11.29 -13.27
N TYR A 36 -10.34 -11.97 -13.42
CA TYR A 36 -11.35 -11.63 -14.41
C TYR A 36 -12.70 -11.45 -13.74
N MET A 37 -13.46 -10.45 -14.19
CA MET A 37 -14.81 -10.18 -13.72
C MET A 37 -15.80 -10.22 -14.87
N ASN A 38 -16.90 -10.95 -14.68
CA ASN A 38 -18.12 -10.76 -15.48
C ASN A 38 -19.01 -9.73 -14.78
N LYS A 39 -20.16 -9.38 -15.38
CA LYS A 39 -21.11 -8.41 -14.81
C LYS A 39 -21.55 -8.78 -13.38
N GLU A 40 -21.80 -10.06 -13.12
CA GLU A 40 -22.21 -10.55 -11.79
C GLU A 40 -21.08 -10.42 -10.76
N ALA A 41 -19.83 -10.72 -11.14
CA ALA A 41 -18.66 -10.58 -10.27
C ALA A 41 -18.44 -9.12 -9.87
N LEU A 42 -18.54 -8.19 -10.83
CA LEU A 42 -18.44 -6.76 -10.56
C LEU A 42 -19.58 -6.28 -9.66
N ALA A 43 -20.82 -6.67 -9.94
CA ALA A 43 -21.98 -6.30 -9.09
C ALA A 43 -21.77 -6.79 -7.65
N LYS A 44 -21.36 -8.05 -7.46
CA LYS A 44 -21.07 -8.61 -6.13
C LYS A 44 -19.90 -7.92 -5.44
N THR A 45 -18.88 -7.50 -6.20
CA THR A 45 -17.75 -6.71 -5.65
C THR A 45 -18.23 -5.36 -5.13
N LEU A 46 -19.08 -4.66 -5.88
CA LEU A 46 -19.64 -3.36 -5.49
C LEU A 46 -20.57 -3.46 -4.29
N GLU A 47 -21.39 -4.51 -4.22
CA GLU A 47 -22.31 -4.77 -3.12
C GLU A 47 -21.58 -5.13 -1.81
N SER A 48 -20.62 -6.06 -1.88
CA SER A 48 -19.95 -6.60 -0.70
C SER A 48 -18.75 -5.78 -0.23
N GLY A 49 -18.21 -4.89 -1.08
CA GLY A 49 -16.93 -4.22 -0.84
C GLY A 49 -15.72 -5.15 -0.86
N LYS A 50 -15.88 -6.42 -1.29
CA LYS A 50 -14.81 -7.42 -1.37
C LYS A 50 -14.63 -7.87 -2.80
N VAL A 51 -13.38 -7.97 -3.26
CA VAL A 51 -13.08 -8.35 -4.64
C VAL A 51 -13.59 -9.75 -4.95
N THR A 52 -14.50 -9.83 -5.90
CA THR A 52 -15.07 -11.07 -6.42
C THR A 52 -14.74 -11.18 -7.90
N PHE A 53 -14.23 -12.32 -8.31
CA PHE A 53 -13.88 -12.67 -9.68
C PHE A 53 -14.81 -13.71 -10.25
N PHE A 54 -14.79 -13.86 -11.57
CA PHE A 54 -15.29 -15.03 -12.25
C PHE A 54 -14.13 -16.03 -12.50
N SER A 55 -14.20 -17.19 -11.88
CA SER A 55 -13.21 -18.24 -12.07
C SER A 55 -13.43 -18.96 -13.40
N ARG A 56 -12.58 -18.71 -14.39
CA ARG A 56 -12.63 -19.34 -15.71
C ARG A 56 -12.53 -20.86 -15.66
N THR A 57 -11.73 -21.37 -14.72
CA THR A 57 -11.53 -22.82 -14.56
C THR A 57 -12.71 -23.52 -13.91
N LYS A 58 -13.36 -22.84 -12.92
CA LYS A 58 -14.46 -23.44 -12.14
C LYS A 58 -15.84 -23.02 -12.67
N GLY A 59 -15.92 -22.08 -13.60
CA GLY A 59 -17.17 -21.55 -14.14
C GLY A 59 -18.09 -20.89 -13.09
N ARG A 60 -17.53 -20.30 -12.03
CA ARG A 60 -18.32 -19.71 -10.95
C ARG A 60 -17.72 -18.42 -10.42
N LEU A 61 -18.52 -17.64 -9.71
CA LEU A 61 -18.04 -16.54 -8.89
C LEU A 61 -17.12 -17.03 -7.77
N TRP A 62 -16.08 -16.27 -7.52
CA TRP A 62 -15.10 -16.53 -6.48
C TRP A 62 -14.69 -15.24 -5.79
N THR A 63 -15.08 -15.08 -4.52
CA THR A 63 -14.63 -13.95 -3.70
C THR A 63 -13.24 -14.27 -3.16
N LYS A 64 -12.27 -13.40 -3.46
CA LYS A 64 -10.91 -13.57 -2.95
C LYS A 64 -10.94 -13.56 -1.43
N GLY A 65 -10.38 -14.61 -0.83
CA GLY A 65 -10.39 -14.80 0.63
C GLY A 65 -11.59 -15.62 1.16
N GLU A 66 -12.51 -16.11 0.32
CA GLU A 66 -13.68 -16.88 0.78
C GLU A 66 -13.32 -18.12 1.61
N THR A 67 -12.12 -18.68 1.42
CA THR A 67 -11.63 -19.85 2.17
C THR A 67 -10.59 -19.48 3.22
N SER A 68 -9.69 -18.54 2.90
CA SER A 68 -8.54 -18.20 3.77
C SER A 68 -8.84 -17.10 4.78
N GLY A 69 -9.93 -16.34 4.61
CA GLY A 69 -10.17 -15.10 5.36
C GLY A 69 -9.37 -13.89 4.87
N HIS A 70 -8.41 -14.08 3.95
CA HIS A 70 -7.57 -13.01 3.40
C HIS A 70 -8.32 -12.27 2.28
N PHE A 71 -9.26 -11.44 2.66
CA PHE A 71 -10.08 -10.64 1.75
C PHE A 71 -9.30 -9.45 1.19
N LEU A 72 -9.72 -9.00 0.01
CA LEU A 72 -9.28 -7.75 -0.60
C LEU A 72 -10.43 -6.74 -0.49
N ASN A 73 -10.33 -5.81 0.45
CA ASN A 73 -11.35 -4.78 0.66
C ASN A 73 -11.18 -3.66 -0.36
N VAL A 74 -12.24 -3.40 -1.12
CA VAL A 74 -12.23 -2.41 -2.20
C VAL A 74 -12.20 -1.00 -1.63
N VAL A 75 -11.24 -0.19 -2.10
CA VAL A 75 -11.15 1.25 -1.84
C VAL A 75 -11.73 2.04 -3.01
N LYS A 76 -11.31 1.69 -4.24
CA LYS A 76 -11.75 2.37 -5.46
C LYS A 76 -11.69 1.42 -6.66
N ILE A 77 -12.59 1.61 -7.62
CA ILE A 77 -12.56 0.94 -8.91
C ILE A 77 -12.62 2.01 -10.01
N ALA A 78 -11.81 1.85 -11.05
CA ALA A 78 -11.84 2.65 -12.27
C ALA A 78 -11.76 1.73 -13.48
N SER A 79 -12.33 2.14 -14.61
CA SER A 79 -12.04 1.58 -15.93
C SER A 79 -10.85 2.29 -16.56
N ASP A 80 -10.21 1.65 -17.52
CA ASP A 80 -9.23 2.28 -18.38
C ASP A 80 -9.87 3.17 -19.47
N CYS A 81 -9.06 3.66 -20.42
CA CYS A 81 -9.48 4.66 -21.39
C CYS A 81 -10.49 4.16 -22.45
N ASP A 82 -10.51 2.87 -22.72
CA ASP A 82 -11.42 2.22 -23.68
C ASP A 82 -12.40 1.23 -23.03
N ASN A 83 -12.49 1.29 -21.69
CA ASN A 83 -13.47 0.62 -20.83
C ASN A 83 -13.47 -0.91 -20.91
N ASP A 84 -12.34 -1.53 -21.26
CA ASP A 84 -12.21 -2.97 -21.37
C ASP A 84 -11.36 -3.61 -20.25
N THR A 85 -10.83 -2.79 -19.31
CA THR A 85 -10.04 -3.23 -18.17
C THR A 85 -10.43 -2.48 -16.91
N LEU A 86 -10.42 -3.17 -15.76
CA LEU A 86 -10.66 -2.59 -14.45
C LEU A 86 -9.38 -2.47 -13.65
N LEU A 87 -9.14 -1.31 -13.04
CA LEU A 87 -8.19 -1.12 -11.95
C LEU A 87 -8.97 -1.13 -10.63
N VAL A 88 -8.61 -2.05 -9.73
CA VAL A 88 -9.25 -2.20 -8.42
C VAL A 88 -8.22 -1.90 -7.33
N LEU A 89 -8.35 -0.75 -6.68
CA LEU A 89 -7.54 -0.38 -5.52
C LEU A 89 -8.13 -1.01 -4.27
N VAL A 90 -7.30 -1.70 -3.50
CA VAL A 90 -7.74 -2.48 -2.32
C VAL A 90 -6.85 -2.29 -1.11
N ASN A 91 -7.42 -2.55 0.07
CA ASN A 91 -6.68 -2.81 1.31
C ASN A 91 -6.78 -4.32 1.62
N PRO A 92 -5.70 -5.10 1.48
CA PRO A 92 -5.70 -6.53 1.77
C PRO A 92 -5.80 -6.83 3.28
N ILE A 93 -6.48 -7.93 3.61
CA ILE A 93 -6.38 -8.55 4.94
C ILE A 93 -5.45 -9.76 4.77
N GLY A 94 -4.20 -9.63 5.21
CA GLY A 94 -3.20 -10.69 5.07
C GLY A 94 -2.69 -10.90 3.63
N PRO A 95 -1.94 -11.98 3.39
CA PRO A 95 -1.30 -12.23 2.10
C PRO A 95 -2.30 -12.45 0.96
N THR A 96 -2.02 -11.81 -0.19
CA THR A 96 -2.87 -11.97 -1.38
C THR A 96 -2.63 -13.31 -2.05
N CYS A 97 -1.38 -13.75 -2.17
CA CYS A 97 -1.05 -15.00 -2.83
C CYS A 97 -1.30 -16.22 -1.93
N HIS A 98 -1.76 -17.33 -2.52
CA HIS A 98 -1.90 -18.60 -1.82
C HIS A 98 -0.57 -19.20 -1.33
N LYS A 99 0.56 -18.70 -1.83
CA LYS A 99 1.92 -19.05 -1.37
C LYS A 99 2.35 -18.27 -0.12
N GLY A 100 1.50 -17.37 0.41
CA GLY A 100 1.78 -16.58 1.60
C GLY A 100 2.50 -15.26 1.33
N THR A 101 2.71 -14.87 0.05
CA THR A 101 3.30 -13.58 -0.33
C THR A 101 2.24 -12.48 -0.45
N SER A 102 2.65 -11.21 -0.31
CA SER A 102 1.76 -10.05 -0.51
C SER A 102 1.19 -10.00 -1.93
N SER A 103 1.99 -10.37 -2.92
CA SER A 103 1.68 -10.32 -4.34
C SER A 103 1.76 -11.69 -4.99
N CYS A 104 0.91 -11.94 -6.00
CA CYS A 104 1.00 -13.10 -6.88
C CYS A 104 2.18 -13.04 -7.86
N PHE A 105 2.80 -11.86 -8.01
CA PHE A 105 3.94 -11.64 -8.89
C PHE A 105 5.29 -11.86 -8.20
N GLY A 106 5.30 -12.31 -6.94
CA GLY A 106 6.52 -12.55 -6.16
C GLY A 106 7.17 -11.25 -5.70
N ASP A 107 8.50 -11.24 -5.68
CA ASP A 107 9.30 -10.13 -5.14
C ASP A 107 9.56 -8.99 -6.15
N ILE A 108 8.73 -8.87 -7.18
CA ILE A 108 8.81 -7.75 -8.12
C ILE A 108 8.22 -6.51 -7.45
N SER A 109 9.08 -5.68 -6.88
CA SER A 109 8.69 -4.45 -6.21
C SER A 109 9.40 -3.23 -6.81
N HIS A 110 8.74 -2.08 -6.78
CA HIS A 110 9.39 -0.80 -7.08
C HIS A 110 10.01 -0.20 -5.81
N GLN A 111 11.01 0.65 -5.96
CA GLN A 111 11.79 1.21 -4.82
C GLN A 111 10.93 1.87 -3.75
N TRP A 112 9.86 2.57 -4.15
CA TRP A 112 8.97 3.27 -3.20
C TRP A 112 8.14 2.34 -2.32
N LEU A 113 7.95 1.07 -2.71
CA LEU A 113 7.29 0.07 -1.87
C LEU A 113 8.07 -0.17 -0.57
N PHE A 114 9.39 -0.03 -0.60
CA PHE A 114 10.23 -0.18 0.59
C PHE A 114 9.86 0.80 1.70
N LEU A 115 9.49 2.04 1.39
CA LEU A 115 9.06 3.00 2.42
C LEU A 115 7.80 2.54 3.15
N TYR A 116 6.83 1.97 2.43
CA TYR A 116 5.64 1.40 3.02
C TYR A 116 5.96 0.17 3.89
N GLN A 117 6.84 -0.71 3.41
CA GLN A 117 7.29 -1.88 4.16
C GLN A 117 8.04 -1.49 5.42
N LEU A 118 8.91 -0.48 5.33
CA LEU A 118 9.64 0.05 6.47
C LEU A 118 8.66 0.63 7.51
N GLU A 119 7.71 1.46 7.10
CA GLU A 119 6.70 2.02 8.01
C GLU A 119 5.89 0.94 8.72
N THR A 120 5.47 -0.10 8.00
CA THR A 120 4.78 -1.27 8.57
C THR A 120 5.64 -1.97 9.63
N LEU A 121 6.91 -2.21 9.33
CA LEU A 121 7.85 -2.81 10.26
C LEU A 121 8.03 -1.92 11.51
N LEU A 122 8.14 -0.61 11.34
CA LEU A 122 8.28 0.33 12.45
C LEU A 122 7.03 0.32 13.35
N ALA A 123 5.83 0.26 12.78
CA ALA A 123 4.58 0.13 13.52
C ALA A 123 4.54 -1.16 14.37
N GLU A 124 4.98 -2.30 13.81
CA GLU A 124 5.08 -3.57 14.54
C GLU A 124 6.07 -3.50 15.71
N ARG A 125 7.19 -2.81 15.51
CA ARG A 125 8.24 -2.65 16.54
C ARG A 125 7.81 -1.81 17.74
N LYS A 126 6.74 -1.01 17.61
CA LYS A 126 6.21 -0.18 18.71
C LYS A 126 5.73 -1.01 19.91
N SER A 127 5.26 -2.22 19.68
CA SER A 127 4.81 -3.15 20.74
C SER A 127 5.82 -4.29 21.05
N ALA A 128 6.98 -4.27 20.39
CA ALA A 128 7.99 -5.32 20.58
C ALA A 128 8.83 -5.12 21.85
N ASP A 129 9.45 -6.21 22.32
CA ASP A 129 10.38 -6.13 23.45
C ASP A 129 11.54 -5.14 23.13
N PRO A 130 11.80 -4.15 24.00
CA PRO A 130 12.91 -3.20 23.84
C PRO A 130 14.28 -3.86 23.64
N ALA A 131 14.49 -5.08 24.15
CA ALA A 131 15.72 -5.83 23.93
C ALA A 131 15.83 -6.42 22.51
N SER A 132 14.73 -6.49 21.75
CA SER A 132 14.66 -7.16 20.45
C SER A 132 15.26 -6.36 19.29
N SER A 133 15.28 -5.02 19.39
CA SER A 133 15.77 -4.15 18.32
C SER A 133 16.04 -2.72 18.78
N TYR A 134 16.87 -2.00 17.99
CA TYR A 134 17.09 -0.57 18.18
C TYR A 134 15.77 0.23 18.19
N THR A 135 14.87 -0.04 17.24
CA THR A 135 13.58 0.66 17.12
C THR A 135 12.71 0.46 18.35
N ALA A 136 12.58 -0.78 18.83
CA ALA A 136 11.80 -1.07 20.05
C ALA A 136 12.38 -0.36 21.28
N LYS A 137 13.71 -0.33 21.42
CA LYS A 137 14.41 0.42 22.46
C LYS A 137 14.16 1.93 22.33
N LEU A 138 14.15 2.45 21.11
CA LEU A 138 13.89 3.87 20.85
C LEU A 138 12.46 4.27 21.25
N TYR A 139 11.45 3.47 20.92
CA TYR A 139 10.07 3.66 21.40
C TYR A 139 9.98 3.64 22.92
N ALA A 140 10.64 2.69 23.57
CA ALA A 140 10.68 2.61 25.03
C ALA A 140 11.33 3.83 25.70
N SER A 141 12.21 4.56 24.99
CA SER A 141 12.84 5.80 25.49
C SER A 141 11.90 7.00 25.44
N GLY A 142 10.77 6.89 24.75
CA GLY A 142 9.71 7.90 24.65
C GLY A 142 9.95 9.01 23.64
N THR A 143 8.89 9.76 23.37
CA THR A 143 8.80 10.81 22.34
C THR A 143 9.94 11.82 22.37
N LYS A 144 10.39 12.23 23.57
CA LYS A 144 11.47 13.23 23.72
C LYS A 144 12.77 12.75 23.07
N ARG A 145 13.14 11.46 23.27
CA ARG A 145 14.37 10.91 22.66
C ARG A 145 14.21 10.72 21.15
N ILE A 146 13.03 10.29 20.70
CA ILE A 146 12.71 10.15 19.28
C ILE A 146 12.81 11.51 18.58
N ALA A 147 12.17 12.54 19.13
CA ALA A 147 12.23 13.90 18.60
C ALA A 147 13.63 14.48 18.57
N GLN A 148 14.45 14.18 19.61
CA GLN A 148 15.84 14.56 19.64
C GLN A 148 16.61 13.96 18.45
N LYS A 149 16.40 12.67 18.14
CA LYS A 149 17.04 12.03 16.98
C LYS A 149 16.66 12.70 15.66
N VAL A 150 15.38 13.01 15.44
CA VAL A 150 14.97 13.76 14.25
C VAL A 150 15.70 15.10 14.14
N GLY A 151 15.90 15.81 15.24
CA GLY A 151 16.65 17.07 15.28
C GLY A 151 18.15 16.89 14.98
N GLU A 152 18.79 15.88 15.57
CA GLU A 152 20.18 15.51 15.33
C GLU A 152 20.43 15.24 13.84
N GLU A 153 19.70 14.26 13.26
CA GLU A 153 19.86 13.85 11.86
C GLU A 153 19.51 14.99 10.86
N GLY A 154 18.56 15.85 11.22
CA GLY A 154 18.23 17.03 10.40
C GLY A 154 19.38 18.04 10.34
N VAL A 155 20.09 18.25 11.43
CA VAL A 155 21.27 19.11 11.47
C VAL A 155 22.43 18.45 10.71
N GLU A 156 22.71 17.18 10.92
CA GLU A 156 23.78 16.43 10.27
C GLU A 156 23.57 16.36 8.75
N THR A 157 22.32 16.11 8.28
CA THR A 157 21.94 16.23 6.85
C THR A 157 22.31 17.60 6.27
N ALA A 158 21.97 18.69 6.99
CA ALA A 158 22.26 20.04 6.52
C ALA A 158 23.76 20.33 6.48
N LEU A 159 24.51 19.87 7.47
CA LEU A 159 25.97 20.05 7.52
C LEU A 159 26.67 19.27 6.40
N ALA A 160 26.32 18.02 6.16
CA ALA A 160 26.85 17.21 5.06
C ALA A 160 26.64 17.89 3.70
N ALA A 161 25.46 18.49 3.50
CA ALA A 161 25.17 19.25 2.28
C ALA A 161 26.07 20.47 2.11
N THR A 162 26.38 21.20 3.21
CA THR A 162 27.23 22.43 3.14
C THR A 162 28.66 22.13 2.76
N VAL A 163 29.19 20.95 3.12
CA VAL A 163 30.55 20.53 2.77
C VAL A 163 30.62 19.72 1.48
N ASN A 164 29.50 19.52 0.80
CA ASN A 164 29.34 18.73 -0.41
C ASN A 164 29.77 17.25 -0.26
N ASP A 165 29.65 16.68 0.93
CA ASP A 165 29.84 15.26 1.15
C ASP A 165 28.58 14.49 0.77
N ARG A 166 28.60 13.86 -0.41
CA ARG A 166 27.43 13.17 -0.95
C ARG A 166 27.12 11.86 -0.22
N GLU A 167 28.17 11.18 0.26
CA GLU A 167 28.00 9.91 0.97
C GLU A 167 27.37 10.17 2.33
N GLU A 168 27.93 11.09 3.09
CA GLU A 168 27.39 11.52 4.39
C GLU A 168 25.99 12.10 4.25
N LEU A 169 25.74 12.95 3.26
CA LEU A 169 24.42 13.50 2.99
C LEU A 169 23.38 12.40 2.74
N THR A 170 23.76 11.33 2.02
CA THR A 170 22.85 10.21 1.77
C THR A 170 22.56 9.42 3.05
N ASN A 171 23.57 9.21 3.89
CA ASN A 171 23.45 8.49 5.16
C ASN A 171 22.54 9.26 6.13
N GLU A 172 22.85 10.53 6.36
CA GLU A 172 22.10 11.37 7.29
C GLU A 172 20.65 11.63 6.84
N ALA A 173 20.43 11.81 5.54
CA ALA A 173 19.09 11.94 4.99
C ALA A 173 18.28 10.63 5.16
N SER A 174 18.92 9.48 5.08
CA SER A 174 18.29 8.18 5.34
C SER A 174 17.93 8.02 6.82
N ASP A 175 18.82 8.41 7.73
CA ASP A 175 18.58 8.37 9.16
C ASP A 175 17.51 9.37 9.59
N LEU A 176 17.51 10.58 9.00
CA LEU A 176 16.44 11.55 9.20
C LEU A 176 15.07 10.98 8.79
N MET A 177 14.99 10.38 7.61
CA MET A 177 13.74 9.77 7.13
C MET A 177 13.28 8.64 8.04
N TYR A 178 14.21 7.78 8.47
CA TYR A 178 13.94 6.69 9.39
C TYR A 178 13.38 7.19 10.72
N HIS A 179 14.07 8.14 11.38
CA HIS A 179 13.64 8.68 12.65
C HIS A 179 12.36 9.50 12.57
N LEU A 180 12.11 10.16 11.41
CA LEU A 180 10.85 10.84 11.16
C LEU A 180 9.68 9.83 11.10
N LEU A 181 9.84 8.70 10.40
CA LEU A 181 8.82 7.65 10.37
C LEU A 181 8.56 7.09 11.78
N VAL A 182 9.61 6.86 12.58
CA VAL A 182 9.46 6.42 13.99
C VAL A 182 8.67 7.45 14.79
N LEU A 183 8.96 8.76 14.63
CA LEU A 183 8.25 9.82 15.34
C LEU A 183 6.77 9.89 14.93
N LEU A 184 6.48 9.77 13.64
CA LEU A 184 5.10 9.75 13.14
C LEU A 184 4.32 8.59 13.76
N GLN A 185 4.87 7.39 13.73
CA GLN A 185 4.26 6.19 14.33
C GLN A 185 4.10 6.35 15.86
N ASP A 186 5.05 6.94 16.55
CA ASP A 186 4.94 7.24 17.99
C ASP A 186 3.73 8.13 18.29
N GLN A 187 3.46 9.11 17.42
CA GLN A 187 2.33 10.04 17.53
C GLN A 187 1.03 9.52 16.88
N ASN A 188 0.98 8.25 16.48
CA ASN A 188 -0.15 7.60 15.78
C ASN A 188 -0.51 8.31 14.46
N LEU A 189 0.49 8.81 13.77
CA LEU A 189 0.44 9.32 12.41
C LEU A 189 1.16 8.37 11.46
N ASP A 190 0.90 8.49 10.17
CA ASP A 190 1.54 7.73 9.10
C ASP A 190 2.05 8.66 7.98
N LEU A 191 2.88 8.08 7.11
CA LEU A 191 3.41 8.81 5.95
C LEU A 191 2.29 9.22 4.98
N THR A 192 1.20 8.45 4.90
CA THR A 192 0.04 8.77 4.06
C THR A 192 -0.56 10.11 4.47
N THR A 193 -0.73 10.34 5.77
CA THR A 193 -1.23 11.62 6.33
C THR A 193 -0.33 12.79 5.93
N VAL A 194 0.98 12.61 5.97
CA VAL A 194 1.95 13.65 5.56
C VAL A 194 1.86 13.92 4.06
N ILE A 195 1.77 12.88 3.23
CA ILE A 195 1.64 12.98 1.77
C ILE A 195 0.33 13.70 1.40
N GLU A 196 -0.78 13.38 2.06
CA GLU A 196 -2.07 14.04 1.83
C GLU A 196 -2.02 15.54 2.16
N ASN A 197 -1.38 15.90 3.26
CA ASN A 197 -1.17 17.29 3.62
C ASN A 197 -0.26 18.04 2.61
N LEU A 198 0.82 17.41 2.16
CA LEU A 198 1.66 17.95 1.09
C LEU A 198 0.87 18.16 -0.20
N ARG A 199 0.07 17.19 -0.60
CA ARG A 199 -0.80 17.28 -1.79
C ARG A 199 -1.79 18.42 -1.68
N ALA A 200 -2.45 18.58 -0.52
CA ALA A 200 -3.40 19.67 -0.28
C ALA A 200 -2.78 21.07 -0.37
N ARG A 201 -1.49 21.20 -0.10
CA ARG A 201 -0.75 22.49 -0.19
C ARG A 201 -0.25 22.83 -1.60
N HIS A 202 -0.29 21.87 -2.53
CA HIS A 202 0.27 22.00 -3.89
C HIS A 202 -0.78 21.80 -4.99
N GLN A 203 -2.05 21.95 -4.63
CA GLN A 203 -3.19 21.98 -5.58
C GLN A 203 -3.55 23.41 -5.97
#